data_b4d325ae8ea575fc3fcba853f08c13a1
#
_entry.id   b4d325ae8ea575fc3fcba853f08c13a1
#
_cell.length_a   1.000
_cell.length_b   1.000
_cell.length_c   1.000
_cell.angle_alpha   90.00
_cell.angle_beta   90.00
_cell.angle_gamma   90.00
#
_symmetry.space_group_name_H-M   'P 1'
#
loop_
_entity.id
_entity.type
_entity.pdbx_description
1 polymer ?
#
loop_
_entity_poly.entity_id
_entity_poly.type
_entity_poly.pdbx_seq_one_letter_code
_entity_poly.pdbx_strand_id
1 'polypeptide(L)'
;NLLISPNTNKKFAILGEKFDYIKREGNLLFVGCATTSGKLLTYTRNNDIANLEFLAKLPGNLGGLVKMNAGLKSWEMFNYIHSIKTKDGYVKKEDINYSYRETKIDDIVYEVVFNIEHGFCKEQLKEFNKMRDNQPHVPSAGSCFKNPKGDFAGRLIQEVGLKGIKKGDMSFSEQHANFLVNYGDGTFEDAVYLIEKVKSKVKEQFNIDIEEEIIIYK
;
A
#
# COMPACT_ATOMS: atom_id res chain seq x y z
N ASN A 1 2.80 5.73 0.81
CA ASN A 1 2.58 5.21 2.17
C ASN A 1 3.52 5.83 3.22
N LEU A 2 4.26 6.88 2.86
CA LEU A 2 5.19 7.57 3.75
C LEU A 2 4.82 9.03 3.90
N LEU A 3 4.83 9.54 5.12
CA LEU A 3 4.79 10.95 5.46
C LEU A 3 6.11 11.29 6.18
N ILE A 4 6.94 12.12 5.56
CA ILE A 4 8.32 12.35 6.01
C ILE A 4 8.46 13.81 6.39
N SER A 5 8.90 14.07 7.63
CA SER A 5 9.25 15.41 8.07
C SER A 5 10.51 15.91 7.33
N PRO A 6 10.53 17.17 6.89
CA PRO A 6 11.75 17.77 6.32
C PRO A 6 12.92 17.81 7.33
N ASN A 7 12.62 17.71 8.63
CA ASN A 7 13.59 17.74 9.72
C ASN A 7 14.00 16.34 10.21
N THR A 8 13.54 15.26 9.58
CA THR A 8 13.91 13.91 10.00
C THR A 8 15.40 13.64 9.82
N ASN A 9 16.02 12.99 10.80
CA ASN A 9 17.40 12.51 10.72
C ASN A 9 17.53 11.10 10.14
N LYS A 10 16.43 10.49 9.73
CA LYS A 10 16.42 9.14 9.15
C LYS A 10 17.05 9.13 7.76
N LYS A 11 17.84 8.10 7.50
CA LYS A 11 18.41 7.84 6.17
C LYS A 11 17.52 6.87 5.42
N PHE A 12 17.23 7.16 4.16
CA PHE A 12 16.43 6.31 3.28
C PHE A 12 17.33 5.72 2.19
N ALA A 13 17.15 4.44 1.91
CA ALA A 13 17.81 3.76 0.80
C ALA A 13 16.75 3.35 -0.24
N ILE A 14 17.07 3.50 -1.51
CA ILE A 14 16.25 3.07 -2.64
C ILE A 14 17.01 1.97 -3.37
N LEU A 15 16.36 0.85 -3.63
CA LEU A 15 16.92 -0.23 -4.44
C LEU A 15 17.09 0.26 -5.88
N GLY A 16 18.29 0.11 -6.42
CA GLY A 16 18.62 0.52 -7.78
C GLY A 16 18.16 -0.48 -8.84
N GLU A 17 18.47 -0.18 -10.12
CA GLU A 17 18.04 -0.92 -11.31
C GLU A 17 18.40 -2.41 -11.30
N LYS A 18 19.47 -2.81 -10.60
CA LYS A 18 19.86 -4.23 -10.45
C LYS A 18 18.77 -5.08 -9.80
N PHE A 19 17.84 -4.45 -9.08
CA PHE A 19 16.70 -5.09 -8.43
C PHE A 19 15.38 -4.88 -9.19
N ASP A 20 15.43 -4.38 -10.43
CA ASP A 20 14.25 -4.25 -11.31
C ASP A 20 14.30 -5.32 -12.41
N TYR A 21 13.86 -6.52 -12.07
CA TYR A 21 13.81 -7.65 -12.99
C TYR A 21 12.63 -8.57 -12.68
N ILE A 22 12.22 -9.35 -13.68
CA ILE A 22 11.23 -10.42 -13.58
C ILE A 22 11.79 -11.64 -14.31
N LYS A 23 11.90 -12.77 -13.62
CA LYS A 23 12.37 -14.05 -14.17
C LYS A 23 11.38 -15.15 -13.81
N ARG A 24 11.07 -16.02 -14.75
CA ARG A 24 10.22 -17.19 -14.55
C ARG A 24 11.03 -18.46 -14.59
N GLU A 25 10.84 -19.34 -13.61
CA GLU A 25 11.41 -20.68 -13.54
C GLU A 25 10.31 -21.68 -13.16
N GLY A 26 9.81 -22.41 -14.15
CA GLY A 26 8.66 -23.31 -13.94
C GLY A 26 7.41 -22.56 -13.46
N ASN A 27 6.91 -22.93 -12.27
CA ASN A 27 5.76 -22.33 -11.62
C ASN A 27 6.14 -21.24 -10.58
N LEU A 28 7.37 -20.79 -10.60
CA LEU A 28 7.87 -19.71 -9.74
C LEU A 28 8.20 -18.48 -10.56
N LEU A 29 7.84 -17.31 -10.02
CA LEU A 29 8.16 -16.01 -10.58
C LEU A 29 9.05 -15.24 -9.60
N PHE A 30 10.29 -15.00 -9.98
CA PHE A 30 11.29 -14.24 -9.23
C PHE A 30 11.23 -12.78 -9.66
N VAL A 31 10.96 -11.89 -8.73
CA VAL A 31 10.76 -10.46 -9.02
C VAL A 31 11.61 -9.61 -8.09
N GLY A 32 12.49 -8.82 -8.66
CA GLY A 32 13.30 -7.86 -7.90
C GLY A 32 12.45 -6.75 -7.28
N CYS A 33 12.78 -6.33 -6.08
CA CYS A 33 11.94 -5.44 -5.27
C CYS A 33 11.91 -3.97 -5.72
N ALA A 34 12.76 -3.56 -6.69
CA ALA A 34 12.64 -2.28 -7.37
C ALA A 34 11.61 -2.29 -8.53
N THR A 35 11.09 -3.47 -8.91
CA THR A 35 10.08 -3.60 -9.95
C THR A 35 8.77 -2.94 -9.50
N THR A 36 8.20 -2.09 -10.36
CA THR A 36 6.91 -1.45 -10.08
C THR A 36 5.75 -2.43 -10.23
N SER A 37 4.68 -2.20 -9.47
CA SER A 37 3.42 -2.96 -9.60
C SER A 37 2.87 -2.99 -11.02
N GLY A 38 2.92 -1.84 -11.73
CA GLY A 38 2.48 -1.74 -13.12
C GLY A 38 3.30 -2.57 -14.09
N LYS A 39 4.63 -2.62 -13.92
CA LYS A 39 5.52 -3.48 -14.72
C LYS A 39 5.23 -4.95 -14.45
N LEU A 40 5.06 -5.34 -13.18
CA LEU A 40 4.71 -6.71 -12.80
C LEU A 40 3.34 -7.11 -13.37
N LEU A 41 2.31 -6.28 -13.23
CA LEU A 41 0.98 -6.53 -13.78
C LEU A 41 1.01 -6.67 -15.32
N THR A 42 1.80 -5.84 -15.99
CA THR A 42 1.97 -5.93 -17.46
C THR A 42 2.62 -7.25 -17.85
N TYR A 43 3.64 -7.67 -17.10
CA TYR A 43 4.31 -8.95 -17.34
C TYR A 43 3.34 -10.13 -17.14
N THR A 44 2.58 -10.15 -16.03
CA THR A 44 1.63 -11.25 -15.74
C THR A 44 0.55 -11.34 -16.79
N ARG A 45 -0.01 -10.20 -17.23
CA ARG A 45 -0.99 -10.15 -18.32
C ARG A 45 -0.45 -10.71 -19.64
N ASN A 46 0.78 -10.37 -20.01
CA ASN A 46 1.39 -10.77 -21.28
C ASN A 46 1.84 -12.25 -21.29
N ASN A 47 1.98 -12.86 -20.11
CA ASN A 47 2.42 -14.24 -19.94
C ASN A 47 1.33 -15.17 -19.38
N ASP A 48 0.06 -14.72 -19.41
CA ASP A 48 -1.10 -15.49 -18.94
C ASP A 48 -0.96 -15.98 -17.49
N ILE A 49 -0.47 -15.13 -16.59
CA ILE A 49 -0.27 -15.43 -15.17
C ILE A 49 -1.39 -14.81 -14.35
N ALA A 50 -2.12 -15.66 -13.64
CA ALA A 50 -3.25 -15.30 -12.76
C ALA A 50 -2.82 -14.78 -11.39
N ASN A 51 -3.80 -14.32 -10.63
CA ASN A 51 -3.72 -14.01 -9.19
C ASN A 51 -3.00 -12.72 -8.81
N LEU A 52 -2.46 -11.96 -9.76
CA LEU A 52 -1.81 -10.66 -9.51
C LEU A 52 -2.58 -9.47 -10.12
N GLU A 53 -3.81 -9.68 -10.59
CA GLU A 53 -4.69 -8.67 -11.16
C GLU A 53 -5.05 -7.55 -10.16
N PHE A 54 -5.03 -7.84 -8.85
CA PHE A 54 -5.27 -6.87 -7.78
C PHE A 54 -4.22 -5.75 -7.71
N LEU A 55 -3.07 -5.91 -8.39
CA LEU A 55 -2.05 -4.87 -8.57
C LEU A 55 -2.53 -3.71 -9.48
N ALA A 56 -3.67 -3.85 -10.14
CA ALA A 56 -4.27 -2.81 -10.97
C ALA A 56 -4.37 -1.49 -10.21
N LYS A 57 -3.83 -0.40 -10.78
CA LYS A 57 -3.80 0.95 -10.19
C LYS A 57 -3.21 1.02 -8.76
N LEU A 58 -2.49 -0.01 -8.29
CA LEU A 58 -1.78 0.02 -7.03
C LEU A 58 -0.40 0.63 -7.28
N PRO A 59 -0.09 1.81 -6.76
CA PRO A 59 1.21 2.45 -7.00
C PRO A 59 2.30 1.84 -6.11
N GLY A 60 3.55 1.98 -6.56
CA GLY A 60 4.73 1.64 -5.77
C GLY A 60 5.56 0.49 -6.32
N ASN A 61 6.70 0.27 -5.67
CA ASN A 61 7.62 -0.81 -5.95
C ASN A 61 7.30 -2.03 -5.10
N LEU A 62 7.61 -3.20 -5.62
CA LEU A 62 7.29 -4.48 -5.00
C LEU A 62 7.77 -4.60 -3.55
N GLY A 63 8.98 -4.12 -3.25
CA GLY A 63 9.51 -4.16 -1.87
C GLY A 63 8.62 -3.45 -0.86
N GLY A 64 8.11 -2.26 -1.19
CA GLY A 64 7.16 -1.52 -0.35
C GLY A 64 5.82 -2.22 -0.23
N LEU A 65 5.32 -2.80 -1.34
CA LEU A 65 4.05 -3.53 -1.33
C LEU A 65 4.11 -4.79 -0.45
N VAL A 66 5.21 -5.50 -0.48
CA VAL A 66 5.43 -6.68 0.38
C VAL A 66 5.58 -6.28 1.83
N LYS A 67 6.38 -5.23 2.11
CA LYS A 67 6.64 -4.76 3.48
C LYS A 67 5.36 -4.42 4.25
N MET A 68 4.33 -3.93 3.56
CA MET A 68 3.04 -3.59 4.17
C MET A 68 1.94 -4.63 3.91
N ASN A 69 2.24 -5.79 3.32
CA ASN A 69 1.24 -6.74 2.84
C ASN A 69 0.11 -6.04 2.07
N ALA A 70 0.51 -5.25 1.06
CA ALA A 70 -0.42 -4.44 0.28
C ALA A 70 -1.48 -5.30 -0.42
N GLY A 71 -2.69 -4.75 -0.58
CA GLY A 71 -3.77 -5.47 -1.22
C GLY A 71 -5.04 -4.67 -1.40
N LEU A 72 -6.10 -5.36 -1.77
CA LEU A 72 -7.44 -4.82 -1.92
C LEU A 72 -8.46 -5.86 -1.44
N LYS A 73 -9.25 -5.54 -0.40
CA LYS A 73 -10.14 -6.50 0.28
C LYS A 73 -9.36 -7.72 0.76
N SER A 74 -9.73 -8.92 0.32
CA SER A 74 -9.08 -10.19 0.67
C SER A 74 -7.87 -10.55 -0.21
N TRP A 75 -7.62 -9.79 -1.28
CA TRP A 75 -6.44 -9.99 -2.13
C TRP A 75 -5.26 -9.20 -1.58
N GLU A 76 -4.29 -9.91 -1.03
CA GLU A 76 -3.09 -9.35 -0.42
C GLU A 76 -1.83 -10.04 -0.95
N MET A 77 -0.68 -9.34 -0.90
CA MET A 77 0.59 -9.85 -1.42
C MET A 77 0.92 -11.25 -0.87
N PHE A 78 0.76 -11.46 0.43
CA PHE A 78 1.11 -12.72 1.08
C PHE A 78 0.18 -13.89 0.74
N ASN A 79 -0.93 -13.68 0.04
CA ASN A 79 -1.73 -14.79 -0.48
C ASN A 79 -0.96 -15.60 -1.54
N TYR A 80 -0.06 -14.94 -2.27
CA TYR A 80 0.58 -15.48 -3.48
C TYR A 80 2.10 -15.64 -3.38
N ILE A 81 2.72 -15.08 -2.33
CA ILE A 81 4.16 -15.19 -2.08
C ILE A 81 4.52 -16.63 -1.68
N HIS A 82 5.56 -17.16 -2.30
CA HIS A 82 6.27 -18.38 -1.92
C HIS A 82 7.35 -18.08 -0.90
N SER A 83 8.25 -17.12 -1.20
CA SER A 83 9.35 -16.71 -0.34
C SER A 83 9.81 -15.29 -0.67
N ILE A 84 10.59 -14.71 0.23
CA ILE A 84 11.28 -13.45 0.00
C ILE A 84 12.79 -13.66 0.17
N LYS A 85 13.60 -12.81 -0.47
CA LYS A 85 15.06 -12.80 -0.33
C LYS A 85 15.49 -11.58 0.46
N THR A 86 16.20 -11.82 1.56
CA THR A 86 16.87 -10.81 2.37
C THR A 86 18.40 -10.96 2.23
N LYS A 87 19.16 -10.19 2.99
CA LYS A 87 20.64 -10.34 3.03
C LYS A 87 21.08 -11.73 3.51
N ASP A 88 20.29 -12.37 4.36
CA ASP A 88 20.60 -13.68 4.98
C ASP A 88 20.09 -14.87 4.13
N GLY A 89 19.52 -14.60 2.96
CA GLY A 89 19.01 -15.62 2.04
C GLY A 89 17.50 -15.60 1.87
N TYR A 90 16.95 -16.75 1.43
CA TYR A 90 15.52 -16.90 1.23
C TYR A 90 14.81 -17.29 2.53
N VAL A 91 13.74 -16.56 2.83
CA VAL A 91 12.82 -16.82 3.93
C VAL A 91 11.47 -17.23 3.34
N LYS A 92 10.97 -18.40 3.71
CA LYS A 92 9.69 -18.92 3.23
C LYS A 92 8.53 -18.14 3.85
N LYS A 93 7.40 -18.10 3.15
CA LYS A 93 6.18 -17.40 3.60
C LYS A 93 5.74 -17.86 4.99
N GLU A 94 5.79 -19.15 5.28
CA GLU A 94 5.39 -19.74 6.56
C GLU A 94 6.23 -19.30 7.76
N ASP A 95 7.45 -18.82 7.51
CA ASP A 95 8.36 -18.32 8.54
C ASP A 95 8.23 -16.81 8.78
N ILE A 96 7.30 -16.13 8.05
CA ILE A 96 7.11 -14.70 8.14
C ILE A 96 5.78 -14.39 8.85
N ASN A 97 5.86 -13.61 9.92
CA ASN A 97 4.67 -13.09 10.58
C ASN A 97 4.09 -11.93 9.78
N TYR A 98 2.86 -12.07 9.31
CA TYR A 98 2.13 -11.04 8.59
C TYR A 98 0.65 -11.00 8.99
N SER A 99 0.06 -9.85 8.80
CA SER A 99 -1.36 -9.61 9.05
C SER A 99 -1.89 -8.55 8.07
N TYR A 100 -3.13 -8.10 8.27
CA TYR A 100 -3.72 -7.03 7.48
C TYR A 100 -2.86 -5.75 7.56
N ARG A 101 -2.30 -5.34 6.43
CA ARG A 101 -1.45 -4.13 6.28
C ARG A 101 -0.19 -4.12 7.16
N GLU A 102 0.32 -5.27 7.52
CA GLU A 102 1.50 -5.37 8.37
C GLU A 102 2.33 -6.62 8.09
N THR A 103 3.65 -6.48 8.17
CA THR A 103 4.60 -7.61 8.23
C THR A 103 5.66 -7.36 9.29
N LYS A 104 6.17 -8.43 9.89
CA LYS A 104 7.32 -8.38 10.82
C LYS A 104 8.64 -8.69 10.08
N ILE A 105 8.82 -8.07 8.93
CA ILE A 105 10.08 -8.16 8.16
C ILE A 105 10.95 -6.98 8.58
N ASP A 106 12.00 -7.22 9.35
CA ASP A 106 12.89 -6.15 9.83
C ASP A 106 14.04 -5.82 8.88
N ASP A 107 14.25 -6.66 7.85
CA ASP A 107 15.31 -6.48 6.87
C ASP A 107 14.82 -5.89 5.54
N ILE A 108 15.78 -5.56 4.68
CA ILE A 108 15.51 -5.16 3.29
C ILE A 108 15.13 -6.42 2.49
N VAL A 109 14.01 -6.35 1.78
CA VAL A 109 13.61 -7.38 0.83
C VAL A 109 14.18 -7.01 -0.54
N TYR A 110 15.01 -7.87 -1.10
CA TYR A 110 15.68 -7.67 -2.39
C TYR A 110 14.92 -8.30 -3.57
N GLU A 111 14.24 -9.42 -3.30
CA GLU A 111 13.50 -10.19 -4.29
C GLU A 111 12.30 -10.86 -3.63
N VAL A 112 11.23 -11.03 -4.41
CA VAL A 112 10.05 -11.80 -4.02
C VAL A 112 9.86 -12.93 -5.00
N VAL A 113 9.57 -14.12 -4.49
CA VAL A 113 9.21 -15.29 -5.30
C VAL A 113 7.73 -15.54 -5.12
N PHE A 114 6.99 -15.60 -6.22
CA PHE A 114 5.56 -15.94 -6.24
C PHE A 114 5.33 -17.34 -6.75
N ASN A 115 4.35 -18.04 -6.17
CA ASN A 115 3.72 -19.16 -6.83
C ASN A 115 2.81 -18.61 -7.94
N ILE A 116 2.94 -19.11 -9.15
CA ILE A 116 2.15 -18.64 -10.28
C ILE A 116 1.30 -19.76 -10.86
N GLU A 117 0.12 -19.36 -11.35
CA GLU A 117 -0.84 -20.18 -12.05
C GLU A 117 -1.13 -19.54 -13.41
N HIS A 118 -1.59 -20.34 -14.37
CA HIS A 118 -2.07 -19.85 -15.66
C HIS A 118 -3.51 -19.33 -15.56
N GLY A 119 -3.88 -18.41 -16.43
CA GLY A 119 -5.25 -17.94 -16.57
C GLY A 119 -5.45 -16.51 -16.07
N PHE A 120 -4.68 -15.54 -16.64
CA PHE A 120 -4.88 -14.13 -16.38
C PHE A 120 -6.34 -13.71 -16.64
N CYS A 121 -7.02 -13.20 -15.61
CA CYS A 121 -8.43 -12.89 -15.66
C CYS A 121 -8.70 -11.40 -15.97
N LYS A 122 -9.06 -11.11 -17.23
CA LYS A 122 -9.37 -9.75 -17.70
C LYS A 122 -10.60 -9.15 -17.00
N GLU A 123 -11.58 -9.97 -16.66
CA GLU A 123 -12.80 -9.58 -15.95
C GLU A 123 -12.45 -9.12 -14.53
N GLN A 124 -11.63 -9.88 -13.82
CA GLN A 124 -11.13 -9.53 -12.49
C GLN A 124 -10.29 -8.26 -12.52
N LEU A 125 -9.44 -8.08 -13.54
CA LEU A 125 -8.70 -6.83 -13.75
C LEU A 125 -9.64 -5.63 -13.89
N LYS A 126 -10.75 -5.74 -14.65
CA LYS A 126 -11.74 -4.67 -14.78
C LYS A 126 -12.40 -4.35 -13.45
N GLU A 127 -12.74 -5.36 -12.67
CA GLU A 127 -13.32 -5.18 -11.33
C GLU A 127 -12.35 -4.44 -10.39
N PHE A 128 -11.07 -4.83 -10.34
CA PHE A 128 -10.08 -4.12 -9.53
C PHE A 128 -9.87 -2.68 -9.97
N ASN A 129 -9.85 -2.41 -11.27
CA ASN A 129 -9.82 -1.05 -11.79
C ASN A 129 -11.02 -0.23 -11.30
N LYS A 130 -12.24 -0.78 -11.41
CA LYS A 130 -13.48 -0.14 -10.95
C LYS A 130 -13.47 0.13 -9.44
N MET A 131 -12.96 -0.81 -8.64
CA MET A 131 -12.85 -0.63 -7.18
C MET A 131 -11.93 0.52 -6.77
N ARG A 132 -11.00 0.92 -7.65
CA ARG A 132 -10.06 2.03 -7.41
C ARG A 132 -10.44 3.33 -8.14
N ASP A 133 -11.55 3.36 -8.87
CA ASP A 133 -12.00 4.56 -9.60
C ASP A 133 -12.40 5.71 -8.68
N ASN A 134 -12.72 5.41 -7.41
CA ASN A 134 -13.03 6.42 -6.41
C ASN A 134 -11.78 6.97 -5.68
N GLN A 135 -10.57 6.56 -6.07
CA GLN A 135 -9.34 7.08 -5.46
C GLN A 135 -8.93 8.41 -6.12
N PRO A 136 -8.46 9.40 -5.34
CA PRO A 136 -8.04 10.67 -5.91
C PRO A 136 -6.77 10.52 -6.75
N HIS A 137 -6.65 11.33 -7.79
CA HIS A 137 -5.49 11.37 -8.69
C HIS A 137 -4.45 12.44 -8.31
N VAL A 138 -4.66 13.14 -7.20
CA VAL A 138 -3.72 14.12 -6.66
C VAL A 138 -2.70 13.44 -5.74
N PRO A 139 -1.51 14.05 -5.51
CA PRO A 139 -0.49 13.49 -4.65
C PRO A 139 -1.01 13.08 -3.28
N SER A 140 -0.79 11.84 -2.90
CA SER A 140 -1.17 11.28 -1.60
C SER A 140 -0.29 10.08 -1.25
N ALA A 141 -0.29 9.67 0.02
CA ALA A 141 0.35 8.45 0.46
C ALA A 141 -0.58 7.21 0.43
N GLY A 142 -1.72 7.30 -0.27
CA GLY A 142 -2.76 6.26 -0.27
C GLY A 142 -3.75 6.43 0.89
N SER A 143 -4.32 5.32 1.36
CA SER A 143 -5.17 5.32 2.55
C SER A 143 -4.39 5.78 3.78
N CYS A 144 -4.94 6.77 4.51
CA CYS A 144 -4.29 7.33 5.67
C CYS A 144 -4.38 6.40 6.89
N PHE A 145 -5.52 5.75 7.07
CA PHE A 145 -5.80 4.86 8.20
C PHE A 145 -6.16 3.45 7.74
N LYS A 146 -5.80 2.46 8.56
CA LYS A 146 -6.29 1.09 8.44
C LYS A 146 -7.80 1.05 8.71
N ASN A 147 -8.50 0.14 8.08
CA ASN A 147 -9.90 -0.11 8.44
C ASN A 147 -9.96 -0.84 9.80
N PRO A 148 -10.70 -0.32 10.78
CA PRO A 148 -10.89 -1.00 12.04
C PRO A 148 -11.76 -2.26 11.84
N LYS A 149 -11.72 -3.16 12.81
CA LYS A 149 -12.52 -4.40 12.75
C LYS A 149 -14.02 -4.09 12.67
N GLY A 150 -14.65 -4.53 11.59
CA GLY A 150 -16.09 -4.39 11.39
C GLY A 150 -16.55 -3.05 10.83
N ASP A 151 -15.61 -2.13 10.48
CA ASP A 151 -15.95 -0.84 9.91
C ASP A 151 -14.91 -0.35 8.90
N PHE A 152 -15.17 0.82 8.29
CA PHE A 152 -14.29 1.44 7.30
C PHE A 152 -13.85 2.82 7.77
N ALA A 153 -12.54 3.08 7.78
CA ALA A 153 -11.98 4.37 8.19
C ALA A 153 -12.58 5.53 7.37
N GLY A 154 -12.77 5.35 6.06
CA GLY A 154 -13.40 6.37 5.21
C GLY A 154 -14.82 6.71 5.61
N ARG A 155 -15.64 5.73 6.05
CA ARG A 155 -16.98 5.97 6.57
C ARG A 155 -16.92 6.76 7.88
N LEU A 156 -16.08 6.35 8.81
CA LEU A 156 -15.92 7.03 10.09
C LEU A 156 -15.51 8.50 9.92
N ILE A 157 -14.54 8.78 9.03
CA ILE A 157 -14.09 10.14 8.72
C ILE A 157 -15.24 10.98 8.14
N GLN A 158 -16.05 10.39 7.26
CA GLN A 158 -17.22 11.08 6.70
C GLN A 158 -18.29 11.36 7.74
N GLU A 159 -18.62 10.41 8.62
CA GLU A 159 -19.62 10.56 9.67
C GLU A 159 -19.25 11.61 10.72
N VAL A 160 -17.96 11.79 11.03
CA VAL A 160 -17.52 12.88 11.90
C VAL A 160 -17.39 14.23 11.18
N GLY A 161 -17.86 14.33 9.92
CA GLY A 161 -17.89 15.56 9.13
C GLY A 161 -16.51 16.06 8.68
N LEU A 162 -15.51 15.18 8.60
CA LEU A 162 -14.13 15.56 8.27
C LEU A 162 -13.71 15.18 6.83
N LYS A 163 -14.63 14.64 6.02
CA LYS A 163 -14.40 14.50 4.57
C LYS A 163 -14.26 15.89 3.95
N GLY A 164 -13.20 16.10 3.16
CA GLY A 164 -12.91 17.39 2.54
C GLY A 164 -12.31 18.44 3.46
N ILE A 165 -12.05 18.13 4.74
CA ILE A 165 -11.43 19.09 5.64
C ILE A 165 -10.02 19.45 5.17
N LYS A 166 -9.69 20.76 5.26
CA LYS A 166 -8.43 21.33 4.81
C LYS A 166 -7.63 21.98 5.94
N LYS A 167 -6.32 21.95 5.80
CA LYS A 167 -5.37 22.73 6.55
C LYS A 167 -4.20 23.08 5.61
N GLY A 168 -4.02 24.37 5.30
CA GLY A 168 -3.16 24.76 4.19
C GLY A 168 -3.59 24.05 2.91
N ASP A 169 -2.63 23.52 2.16
CA ASP A 169 -2.90 22.72 0.94
C ASP A 169 -3.07 21.22 1.22
N MET A 170 -3.03 20.79 2.48
CA MET A 170 -3.38 19.43 2.87
C MET A 170 -4.90 19.28 3.05
N SER A 171 -5.45 18.12 2.65
CA SER A 171 -6.89 17.83 2.80
C SER A 171 -7.16 16.34 2.93
N PHE A 172 -8.19 15.96 3.69
CA PHE A 172 -8.86 14.68 3.44
C PHE A 172 -9.74 14.81 2.20
N SER A 173 -9.56 13.91 1.23
CA SER A 173 -10.16 14.04 -0.09
C SER A 173 -11.70 14.04 -0.08
N GLU A 174 -12.30 14.92 -0.87
CA GLU A 174 -13.73 14.92 -1.18
C GLU A 174 -14.19 13.66 -1.95
N GLN A 175 -13.28 13.04 -2.71
CA GLN A 175 -13.57 11.84 -3.48
C GLN A 175 -13.54 10.59 -2.60
N HIS A 176 -12.52 10.46 -1.72
CA HIS A 176 -12.36 9.33 -0.82
C HIS A 176 -11.85 9.80 0.55
N ALA A 177 -12.72 9.79 1.56
CA ALA A 177 -12.47 10.39 2.87
C ALA A 177 -11.21 9.86 3.60
N ASN A 178 -10.73 8.65 3.31
CA ASN A 178 -9.54 8.09 3.94
C ASN A 178 -8.23 8.44 3.19
N PHE A 179 -8.27 9.32 2.18
CA PHE A 179 -7.08 9.76 1.47
C PHE A 179 -6.68 11.15 1.92
N LEU A 180 -5.52 11.28 2.56
CA LEU A 180 -4.89 12.54 2.85
C LEU A 180 -4.10 12.98 1.61
N VAL A 181 -4.53 14.07 0.99
CA VAL A 181 -4.02 14.58 -0.29
C VAL A 181 -3.32 15.92 -0.11
N ASN A 182 -2.35 16.19 -0.98
CA ASN A 182 -1.66 17.48 -1.04
C ASN A 182 -1.99 18.18 -2.37
N TYR A 183 -2.59 19.36 -2.30
CA TYR A 183 -2.97 20.13 -3.47
C TYR A 183 -1.87 21.11 -3.95
N GLY A 184 -0.73 21.16 -3.25
CA GLY A 184 0.40 22.05 -3.60
C GLY A 184 1.47 22.05 -2.53
N ASP A 185 1.50 23.11 -1.74
CA ASP A 185 2.54 23.38 -0.74
C ASP A 185 2.15 22.96 0.69
N GLY A 186 1.29 21.91 0.81
CA GLY A 186 0.88 21.39 2.12
C GLY A 186 2.07 20.87 2.92
N THR A 187 2.15 21.25 4.19
CA THR A 187 3.27 20.97 5.07
C THR A 187 3.10 19.65 5.83
N PHE A 188 4.20 19.13 6.38
CA PHE A 188 4.18 17.98 7.29
C PHE A 188 3.29 18.24 8.52
N GLU A 189 3.40 19.45 9.08
CA GLU A 189 2.64 19.91 10.25
C GLU A 189 1.14 19.97 9.96
N ASP A 190 0.74 20.43 8.76
CA ASP A 190 -0.67 20.43 8.33
C ASP A 190 -1.22 19.02 8.20
N ALA A 191 -0.42 18.11 7.64
CA ALA A 191 -0.77 16.70 7.53
C ALA A 191 -0.98 16.04 8.91
N VAL A 192 -0.03 16.22 9.83
CA VAL A 192 -0.12 15.69 11.21
C VAL A 192 -1.31 16.28 11.94
N TYR A 193 -1.54 17.60 11.82
CA TYR A 193 -2.72 18.24 12.42
C TYR A 193 -4.03 17.58 11.97
N LEU A 194 -4.19 17.34 10.67
CA LEU A 194 -5.40 16.71 10.13
C LEU A 194 -5.56 15.26 10.60
N ILE A 195 -4.46 14.50 10.65
CA ILE A 195 -4.45 13.11 11.15
C ILE A 195 -4.94 13.06 12.60
N GLU A 196 -4.34 13.87 13.49
CA GLU A 196 -4.70 13.91 14.91
C GLU A 196 -6.14 14.38 15.12
N LYS A 197 -6.60 15.34 14.31
CA LYS A 197 -7.98 15.82 14.37
C LYS A 197 -8.98 14.72 14.01
N VAL A 198 -8.70 13.93 12.99
CA VAL A 198 -9.54 12.78 12.61
C VAL A 198 -9.55 11.74 13.72
N LYS A 199 -8.39 11.35 14.26
CA LYS A 199 -8.29 10.38 15.37
C LYS A 199 -9.11 10.83 16.57
N SER A 200 -8.97 12.09 16.99
CA SER A 200 -9.71 12.66 18.12
C SER A 200 -11.22 12.62 17.89
N LYS A 201 -11.70 13.05 16.71
CA LYS A 201 -13.14 13.10 16.42
C LYS A 201 -13.78 11.72 16.28
N VAL A 202 -13.08 10.77 15.66
CA VAL A 202 -13.53 9.38 15.55
C VAL A 202 -13.59 8.74 16.94
N LYS A 203 -12.57 8.97 17.78
CA LYS A 203 -12.58 8.49 19.18
C LYS A 203 -13.71 9.08 19.99
N GLU A 204 -13.95 10.40 19.88
CA GLU A 204 -15.01 11.11 20.58
C GLU A 204 -16.40 10.58 20.23
N GLN A 205 -16.69 10.35 18.94
CA GLN A 205 -18.02 9.99 18.46
C GLN A 205 -18.32 8.50 18.50
N PHE A 206 -17.30 7.65 18.20
CA PHE A 206 -17.50 6.21 18.02
C PHE A 206 -16.80 5.36 19.08
N ASN A 207 -15.96 5.97 19.93
CA ASN A 207 -15.06 5.27 20.87
C ASN A 207 -14.13 4.27 20.19
N ILE A 208 -13.74 4.53 18.93
CA ILE A 208 -12.81 3.71 18.13
C ILE A 208 -11.47 4.43 18.04
N ASP A 209 -10.38 3.73 18.36
CA ASP A 209 -9.02 4.16 18.08
C ASP A 209 -8.65 3.67 16.67
N ILE A 210 -8.58 4.58 15.70
CA ILE A 210 -8.13 4.26 14.36
C ILE A 210 -6.61 4.39 14.25
N GLU A 211 -5.99 3.44 13.54
CA GLU A 211 -4.54 3.38 13.36
C GLU A 211 -4.14 3.89 11.98
N GLU A 212 -3.02 4.60 11.90
CA GLU A 212 -2.43 5.00 10.63
C GLU A 212 -2.01 3.79 9.81
N GLU A 213 -2.37 3.79 8.51
CA GLU A 213 -1.78 2.88 7.51
C GLU A 213 -0.48 3.47 6.94
N ILE A 214 -0.40 4.80 6.87
CA ILE A 214 0.82 5.51 6.47
C ILE A 214 1.86 5.46 7.58
N ILE A 215 3.14 5.43 7.19
CA ILE A 215 4.27 5.47 8.13
C ILE A 215 4.75 6.91 8.23
N ILE A 216 4.79 7.45 9.45
CA ILE A 216 5.17 8.83 9.73
C ILE A 216 6.60 8.87 10.28
N TYR A 217 7.51 9.53 9.59
CA TYR A 217 8.88 9.80 10.03
C TYR A 217 9.01 11.27 10.46
N LYS A 218 9.16 11.47 11.77
CA LYS A 218 9.40 12.76 12.42
C LYS A 218 10.88 13.14 12.40
#